data_5e9c1a6d9e0dfdae72b4a23db4f8c242
#
_entry.id   5e9c1a6d9e0dfdae72b4a23db4f8c242
#
_cell.length_a   1.000
_cell.length_b   1.000
_cell.length_c   1.000
_cell.angle_alpha   90.00
_cell.angle_beta   90.00
_cell.angle_gamma   90.00
#
_symmetry.space_group_name_H-M   'P 1'
#
loop_
_entity.id
_entity.type
_entity.pdbx_description
1 polymer ?
#
loop_
_entity_poly.entity_id
_entity_poly.type
_entity_poly.pdbx_seq_one_letter_code
_entity_poly.pdbx_strand_id
1 'polypeptide(L)'
;MIYQRNMTRHDVTFICPECHAENKYALDFQAVVERLDHFDTSDREYVYENPTWKFRFTLGYPKIRRVSKFYSQRYLRMQRTTDKKILESMNTQINVDYTNLFIKKIVFSDKTTGEENVVDTADYTLDEFFDFISVFPQDVLYAENGIIQYITSEFITKINDSFEKHRCIVCKKLVEQTSDSSAEGFF
;
A
#
# COMPACT_ATOMS: atom_id res chain seq x y z
N MET A 1 -6.90 -21.29 20.34
CA MET A 1 -7.61 -20.33 21.21
C MET A 1 -6.68 -19.81 22.33
N ILE A 2 -5.46 -19.32 22.01
CA ILE A 2 -4.45 -18.91 23.03
C ILE A 2 -3.81 -17.55 22.67
N TYR A 3 -4.23 -16.84 21.61
CA TYR A 3 -3.57 -15.59 21.19
C TYR A 3 -4.32 -14.29 21.52
N GLN A 4 -5.29 -14.33 22.44
CA GLN A 4 -6.07 -13.14 22.84
C GLN A 4 -5.60 -12.51 24.17
N ARG A 5 -4.39 -12.78 24.63
CA ARG A 5 -3.90 -12.16 25.87
C ARG A 5 -2.76 -11.19 25.57
N ASN A 6 -3.01 -9.91 25.82
CA ASN A 6 -2.06 -8.83 26.13
C ASN A 6 -1.44 -8.01 24.98
N MET A 7 -2.08 -7.85 23.83
CA MET A 7 -1.66 -6.83 22.87
C MET A 7 -2.69 -5.69 22.72
N THR A 8 -3.17 -5.12 23.82
CA THR A 8 -4.11 -3.99 23.74
C THR A 8 -3.41 -2.65 23.55
N ARG A 9 -2.16 -2.51 23.97
CA ARG A 9 -1.38 -1.27 23.83
C ARG A 9 0.06 -1.59 23.49
N HIS A 10 0.62 -0.85 22.55
CA HIS A 10 2.03 -0.91 22.18
C HIS A 10 2.62 0.51 22.20
N ASP A 11 3.69 0.73 22.98
CA ASP A 11 4.35 2.02 23.01
C ASP A 11 5.19 2.19 21.75
N VAL A 12 4.87 3.22 20.98
CA VAL A 12 5.60 3.59 19.76
C VAL A 12 6.34 4.89 20.02
N THR A 13 7.61 4.91 19.64
CA THR A 13 8.44 6.10 19.70
C THR A 13 8.68 6.64 18.30
N PHE A 14 8.52 7.94 18.12
CA PHE A 14 8.88 8.61 16.86
C PHE A 14 9.60 9.92 17.11
N ILE A 15 10.44 10.33 16.18
CA ILE A 15 11.14 11.61 16.19
C ILE A 15 10.34 12.61 15.34
N CYS A 16 9.98 13.74 15.92
CA CYS A 16 9.26 14.79 15.18
C CYS A 16 10.14 15.34 14.05
N PRO A 17 9.68 15.34 12.79
CA PRO A 17 10.48 15.83 11.67
C PRO A 17 10.75 17.33 11.72
N GLU A 18 9.93 18.08 12.46
CA GLU A 18 10.03 19.54 12.55
C GLU A 18 10.97 20.04 13.67
N CYS A 19 10.90 19.43 14.84
CA CYS A 19 11.66 19.89 16.01
C CYS A 19 12.60 18.83 16.58
N HIS A 20 12.67 17.66 15.95
CA HIS A 20 13.50 16.52 16.35
C HIS A 20 13.26 16.00 17.78
N ALA A 21 12.15 16.38 18.41
CA ALA A 21 11.80 15.88 19.73
C ALA A 21 11.32 14.42 19.63
N GLU A 22 11.79 13.61 20.57
CA GLU A 22 11.29 12.24 20.75
C GLU A 22 9.89 12.29 21.37
N ASN A 23 8.97 11.58 20.76
CA ASN A 23 7.59 11.45 21.19
C ASN A 23 7.27 9.99 21.46
N LYS A 24 6.54 9.72 22.54
CA LYS A 24 6.03 8.38 22.87
C LYS A 24 4.51 8.43 22.90
N TYR A 25 3.89 7.47 22.27
CA TYR A 25 2.45 7.28 22.36
C TYR A 25 2.11 5.79 22.43
N ALA A 26 1.00 5.49 23.06
CA ALA A 26 0.49 4.13 23.12
C ALA A 26 -0.46 3.90 21.96
N LEU A 27 -0.10 2.98 21.06
CA LEU A 27 -0.99 2.52 20.00
C LEU A 27 -2.01 1.54 20.61
N ASP A 28 -3.29 1.91 20.56
CA ASP A 28 -4.39 1.04 20.97
C ASP A 28 -4.85 0.19 19.78
N PHE A 29 -4.39 -1.04 19.74
CA PHE A 29 -4.76 -1.96 18.66
C PHE A 29 -6.24 -2.32 18.65
N GLN A 30 -6.91 -2.31 19.81
CA GLN A 30 -8.34 -2.60 19.84
C GLN A 30 -9.13 -1.47 19.17
N ALA A 31 -8.78 -0.21 19.44
CA ALA A 31 -9.38 0.93 18.76
C ALA A 31 -9.12 0.92 17.25
N VAL A 32 -7.94 0.45 16.82
CA VAL A 32 -7.64 0.27 15.39
C VAL A 32 -8.52 -0.84 14.79
N VAL A 33 -8.65 -1.98 15.45
CA VAL A 33 -9.49 -3.10 14.97
C VAL A 33 -10.95 -2.67 14.89
N GLU A 34 -11.48 -2.01 15.92
CA GLU A 34 -12.87 -1.51 15.94
C GLU A 34 -13.14 -0.52 14.78
N ARG A 35 -12.16 0.32 14.43
CA ARG A 35 -12.29 1.20 13.25
C ARG A 35 -12.25 0.41 11.95
N LEU A 36 -11.40 -0.62 11.86
CA LEU A 36 -11.29 -1.47 10.68
C LEU A 36 -12.53 -2.35 10.47
N ASP A 37 -13.25 -2.73 11.53
CA ASP A 37 -14.50 -3.48 11.44
C ASP A 37 -15.61 -2.72 10.71
N HIS A 38 -15.50 -1.39 10.65
CA HIS A 38 -16.42 -0.53 9.88
C HIS A 38 -15.96 -0.25 8.45
N PHE A 39 -14.81 -0.79 8.04
CA PHE A 39 -14.32 -0.63 6.68
C PHE A 39 -15.12 -1.48 5.70
N ASP A 40 -15.59 -0.86 4.64
CA ASP A 40 -16.10 -1.58 3.48
C ASP A 40 -14.95 -2.30 2.78
N THR A 41 -14.87 -3.61 3.01
CA THR A 41 -13.85 -4.49 2.42
C THR A 41 -14.31 -5.12 1.11
N SER A 42 -15.46 -4.72 0.57
CA SER A 42 -15.97 -5.23 -0.69
C SER A 42 -15.03 -4.89 -1.85
N ASP A 43 -15.00 -5.78 -2.82
CA ASP A 43 -14.25 -5.54 -4.05
C ASP A 43 -14.92 -4.42 -4.84
N ARG A 44 -14.12 -3.59 -5.49
CA ARG A 44 -14.56 -2.46 -6.31
C ARG A 44 -14.11 -2.64 -7.74
N GLU A 45 -14.93 -2.19 -8.65
CA GLU A 45 -14.55 -2.12 -10.06
C GLU A 45 -14.08 -0.71 -10.41
N TYR A 46 -13.01 -0.64 -11.17
CA TYR A 46 -12.50 0.58 -11.77
C TYR A 46 -12.28 0.37 -13.25
N VAL A 47 -12.76 1.30 -14.08
CA VAL A 47 -12.62 1.23 -15.53
C VAL A 47 -11.76 2.39 -16.00
N TYR A 48 -10.70 2.08 -16.74
CA TYR A 48 -9.88 3.03 -17.46
C TYR A 48 -10.00 2.79 -18.96
N GLU A 49 -10.20 3.84 -19.73
CA GLU A 49 -10.25 3.76 -21.19
C GLU A 49 -9.38 4.84 -21.83
N ASN A 50 -8.65 4.45 -22.87
CA ASN A 50 -7.99 5.35 -23.80
C ASN A 50 -8.43 5.01 -25.24
N PRO A 51 -7.94 5.69 -26.28
CA PRO A 51 -8.35 5.41 -27.66
C PRO A 51 -8.13 3.98 -28.13
N THR A 52 -7.11 3.30 -27.63
CA THR A 52 -6.70 1.94 -28.04
C THR A 52 -7.24 0.87 -27.13
N TRP A 53 -7.24 1.10 -25.82
CA TRP A 53 -7.47 0.09 -24.81
C TRP A 53 -8.63 0.42 -23.87
N LYS A 54 -9.31 -0.64 -23.42
CA LYS A 54 -10.22 -0.58 -22.29
C LYS A 54 -9.72 -1.56 -21.22
N PHE A 55 -9.52 -1.04 -20.02
CA PHE A 55 -9.14 -1.80 -18.83
C PHE A 55 -10.26 -1.79 -17.81
N ARG A 56 -10.54 -2.93 -17.21
CA ARG A 56 -11.43 -3.08 -16.06
C ARG A 56 -10.65 -3.79 -14.97
N PHE A 57 -10.47 -3.11 -13.87
CA PHE A 57 -9.77 -3.61 -12.70
C PHE A 57 -10.77 -4.02 -11.63
N THR A 58 -10.62 -5.22 -11.07
CA THR A 58 -11.26 -5.59 -9.81
C THR A 58 -10.26 -5.34 -8.70
N LEU A 59 -10.60 -4.47 -7.76
CA LEU A 59 -9.75 -3.98 -6.70
C LEU A 59 -10.27 -4.41 -5.34
N GLY A 60 -9.36 -4.68 -4.40
CA GLY A 60 -9.74 -4.99 -3.03
C GLY A 60 -8.53 -5.11 -2.13
N TYR A 61 -8.76 -5.14 -0.83
CA TYR A 61 -7.67 -5.23 0.15
C TYR A 61 -6.86 -6.50 -0.04
N PRO A 62 -5.52 -6.40 -0.09
CA PRO A 62 -4.67 -7.57 -0.23
C PRO A 62 -4.72 -8.45 1.02
N LYS A 63 -4.66 -9.77 0.82
CA LYS A 63 -4.56 -10.71 1.96
C LYS A 63 -3.27 -10.46 2.73
N ILE A 64 -3.32 -10.49 4.06
CA ILE A 64 -2.17 -10.24 4.95
C ILE A 64 -0.96 -11.11 4.60
N ARG A 65 -1.17 -12.38 4.22
CA ARG A 65 -0.11 -13.27 3.77
C ARG A 65 0.63 -12.76 2.53
N ARG A 66 -0.10 -12.11 1.60
CA ARG A 66 0.49 -11.54 0.37
C ARG A 66 1.31 -10.30 0.71
N VAL A 67 0.80 -9.45 1.60
CA VAL A 67 1.49 -8.26 2.11
C VAL A 67 2.76 -8.66 2.86
N SER A 68 2.68 -9.61 3.79
CA SER A 68 3.84 -10.10 4.54
C SER A 68 4.92 -10.69 3.62
N LYS A 69 4.54 -11.51 2.63
CA LYS A 69 5.49 -12.03 1.64
C LYS A 69 6.16 -10.92 0.83
N PHE A 70 5.39 -9.91 0.42
CA PHE A 70 5.89 -8.75 -0.31
C PHE A 70 6.97 -8.00 0.48
N TYR A 71 6.66 -7.58 1.72
CA TYR A 71 7.62 -6.86 2.54
C TYR A 71 8.86 -7.70 2.86
N SER A 72 8.71 -8.97 3.19
CA SER A 72 9.85 -9.86 3.43
C SER A 72 10.80 -9.94 2.24
N GLN A 73 10.27 -10.06 1.03
CA GLN A 73 11.09 -10.11 -0.19
C GLN A 73 11.80 -8.77 -0.45
N ARG A 74 11.10 -7.64 -0.27
CA ARG A 74 11.67 -6.30 -0.51
C ARG A 74 12.72 -5.95 0.56
N TYR A 75 12.43 -6.23 1.83
CA TYR A 75 13.37 -6.01 2.93
C TYR A 75 14.69 -6.78 2.74
N LEU A 76 14.62 -8.06 2.35
CA LEU A 76 15.81 -8.85 2.06
C LEU A 76 16.65 -8.29 0.89
N ARG A 77 16.00 -7.67 -0.10
CA ARG A 77 16.72 -6.98 -1.18
C ARG A 77 17.39 -5.70 -0.69
N MET A 78 16.71 -4.90 0.13
CA MET A 78 17.26 -3.67 0.70
C MET A 78 18.46 -3.91 1.61
N GLN A 79 18.46 -4.95 2.41
CA GLN A 79 19.59 -5.30 3.29
C GLN A 79 20.89 -5.62 2.52
N ARG A 80 20.78 -5.92 1.25
CA ARG A 80 21.93 -6.29 0.41
C ARG A 80 22.62 -5.10 -0.27
N THR A 81 22.06 -3.91 -0.13
CA THR A 81 22.63 -2.69 -0.72
C THR A 81 22.96 -1.66 0.35
N THR A 82 24.09 -0.97 0.15
CA THR A 82 24.54 0.14 1.00
C THR A 82 24.49 1.49 0.27
N ASP A 83 24.17 1.48 -1.03
CA ASP A 83 24.07 2.70 -1.83
C ASP A 83 22.77 3.42 -1.53
N LYS A 84 22.88 4.65 -0.99
CA LYS A 84 21.75 5.48 -0.59
C LYS A 84 20.81 5.81 -1.74
N LYS A 85 21.32 6.08 -2.93
CA LYS A 85 20.48 6.40 -4.11
C LYS A 85 19.68 5.19 -4.57
N ILE A 86 20.29 4.02 -4.50
CA ILE A 86 19.61 2.75 -4.81
C ILE A 86 18.52 2.49 -3.77
N LEU A 87 18.80 2.72 -2.48
CA LEU A 87 17.80 2.56 -1.42
C LEU A 87 16.61 3.51 -1.60
N GLU A 88 16.84 4.78 -1.94
CA GLU A 88 15.77 5.75 -2.23
C GLU A 88 14.92 5.32 -3.43
N SER A 89 15.55 4.86 -4.50
CA SER A 89 14.84 4.32 -5.67
C SER A 89 14.03 3.07 -5.32
N MET A 90 14.61 2.16 -4.51
CA MET A 90 13.91 0.95 -4.05
C MET A 90 12.69 1.29 -3.18
N ASN A 91 12.79 2.28 -2.29
CA ASN A 91 11.68 2.73 -1.47
C ASN A 91 10.53 3.28 -2.34
N THR A 92 10.84 4.10 -3.35
CA THR A 92 9.84 4.60 -4.29
C THR A 92 9.15 3.44 -5.01
N GLN A 93 9.91 2.48 -5.51
CA GLN A 93 9.37 1.31 -6.19
C GLN A 93 8.51 0.43 -5.26
N ILE A 94 8.92 0.27 -3.99
CA ILE A 94 8.14 -0.47 -2.98
C ILE A 94 6.76 0.15 -2.81
N ASN A 95 6.64 1.47 -2.76
CA ASN A 95 5.34 2.14 -2.63
C ASN A 95 4.43 1.88 -3.83
N VAL A 96 4.97 1.95 -5.04
CA VAL A 96 4.24 1.63 -6.28
C VAL A 96 3.81 0.16 -6.30
N ASP A 97 4.73 -0.75 -6.00
CA ASP A 97 4.46 -2.19 -5.97
C ASP A 97 3.42 -2.54 -4.89
N TYR A 98 3.48 -1.87 -3.72
CA TYR A 98 2.48 -2.03 -2.66
C TYR A 98 1.09 -1.62 -3.14
N THR A 99 0.99 -0.49 -3.85
CA THR A 99 -0.29 -0.05 -4.42
C THR A 99 -0.86 -1.10 -5.38
N ASN A 100 -0.01 -1.74 -6.18
CA ASN A 100 -0.44 -2.79 -7.11
C ASN A 100 -0.97 -4.06 -6.41
N LEU A 101 -0.67 -4.28 -5.12
CA LEU A 101 -1.23 -5.42 -4.37
C LEU A 101 -2.75 -5.37 -4.22
N PHE A 102 -3.37 -4.19 -4.36
CA PHE A 102 -4.82 -4.02 -4.29
C PHE A 102 -5.54 -4.51 -5.56
N ILE A 103 -4.82 -4.75 -6.64
CA ILE A 103 -5.38 -5.29 -7.89
C ILE A 103 -5.56 -6.80 -7.72
N LYS A 104 -6.81 -7.27 -7.87
CA LYS A 104 -7.17 -8.69 -7.82
C LYS A 104 -7.29 -9.31 -9.20
N LYS A 105 -7.90 -8.56 -10.13
CA LYS A 105 -8.16 -9.03 -11.47
C LYS A 105 -8.07 -7.87 -12.46
N ILE A 106 -7.59 -8.15 -13.64
CA ILE A 106 -7.53 -7.20 -14.76
C ILE A 106 -8.20 -7.85 -15.96
N VAL A 107 -9.15 -7.14 -16.55
CA VAL A 107 -9.72 -7.49 -17.84
C VAL A 107 -9.37 -6.34 -18.78
N PHE A 108 -8.69 -6.64 -19.88
CA PHE A 108 -8.33 -5.62 -20.84
C PHE A 108 -8.67 -6.07 -22.26
N SER A 109 -9.13 -5.14 -23.07
CA SER A 109 -9.50 -5.38 -24.45
C SER A 109 -8.90 -4.33 -25.37
N ASP A 110 -8.42 -4.77 -26.51
CA ASP A 110 -8.07 -3.91 -27.63
C ASP A 110 -9.37 -3.47 -28.31
N LYS A 111 -9.61 -2.16 -28.38
CA LYS A 111 -10.82 -1.59 -29.00
C LYS A 111 -10.87 -1.80 -30.52
N THR A 112 -9.73 -2.09 -31.14
CA THR A 112 -9.64 -2.29 -32.60
C THR A 112 -10.03 -3.72 -32.96
N THR A 113 -9.54 -4.70 -32.20
CA THR A 113 -9.79 -6.14 -32.47
C THR A 113 -10.98 -6.67 -31.72
N GLY A 114 -11.35 -6.03 -30.59
CA GLY A 114 -12.37 -6.55 -29.65
C GLY A 114 -11.92 -7.75 -28.85
N GLU A 115 -10.64 -8.14 -28.95
CA GLU A 115 -10.09 -9.26 -28.19
C GLU A 115 -10.00 -8.89 -26.71
N GLU A 116 -10.54 -9.74 -25.84
CA GLU A 116 -10.53 -9.56 -24.40
C GLU A 116 -9.56 -10.55 -23.74
N ASN A 117 -8.70 -10.05 -22.87
CA ASN A 117 -7.76 -10.82 -22.07
C ASN A 117 -8.08 -10.66 -20.59
N VAL A 118 -7.92 -11.74 -19.84
CA VAL A 118 -8.21 -11.78 -18.40
C VAL A 118 -6.98 -12.24 -17.65
N VAL A 119 -6.60 -11.48 -16.62
CA VAL A 119 -5.49 -11.77 -15.72
C VAL A 119 -6.03 -11.79 -14.29
N ASP A 120 -6.00 -12.94 -13.64
CA ASP A 120 -6.26 -13.06 -12.21
C ASP A 120 -4.91 -13.05 -11.47
N THR A 121 -4.76 -12.13 -10.51
CA THR A 121 -3.49 -11.99 -9.79
C THR A 121 -3.18 -13.18 -8.87
N ALA A 122 -4.16 -14.04 -8.61
CA ALA A 122 -3.97 -15.27 -7.84
C ALA A 122 -3.15 -16.33 -8.60
N ASP A 123 -3.13 -16.25 -9.92
CA ASP A 123 -2.45 -17.21 -10.79
C ASP A 123 -0.95 -16.89 -10.97
N TYR A 124 -0.50 -15.75 -10.43
CA TYR A 124 0.86 -15.25 -10.60
C TYR A 124 1.61 -15.14 -9.26
N THR A 125 2.90 -15.37 -9.31
CA THR A 125 3.79 -14.93 -8.24
C THR A 125 3.84 -13.40 -8.17
N LEU A 126 4.35 -12.82 -7.07
CA LEU A 126 4.45 -11.37 -6.95
C LEU A 126 5.39 -10.77 -8.02
N ASP A 127 6.52 -11.42 -8.28
CA ASP A 127 7.50 -10.91 -9.24
C ASP A 127 6.93 -10.96 -10.66
N GLU A 128 6.32 -12.09 -11.08
CA GLU A 128 5.64 -12.21 -12.38
C GLU A 128 4.53 -11.18 -12.56
N PHE A 129 3.74 -10.91 -11.50
CA PHE A 129 2.68 -9.93 -11.55
C PHE A 129 3.23 -8.49 -11.70
N PHE A 130 4.30 -8.14 -10.97
CA PHE A 130 4.91 -6.82 -11.10
C PHE A 130 5.59 -6.63 -12.45
N ASP A 131 6.25 -7.66 -12.98
CA ASP A 131 6.81 -7.64 -14.33
C ASP A 131 5.70 -7.42 -15.38
N PHE A 132 4.56 -8.10 -15.22
CA PHE A 132 3.39 -7.91 -16.08
C PHE A 132 2.83 -6.48 -16.01
N ILE A 133 2.65 -5.91 -14.81
CA ILE A 133 2.17 -4.54 -14.66
C ILE A 133 3.16 -3.52 -15.24
N SER A 134 4.46 -3.78 -15.15
CA SER A 134 5.50 -2.86 -15.64
C SER A 134 5.43 -2.57 -17.13
N VAL A 135 4.81 -3.44 -17.92
CA VAL A 135 4.64 -3.28 -19.38
C VAL A 135 3.34 -2.57 -19.76
N PHE A 136 2.50 -2.19 -18.78
CA PHE A 136 1.28 -1.44 -19.05
C PHE A 136 1.57 -0.03 -19.55
N PRO A 137 0.68 0.55 -20.38
CA PRO A 137 0.80 1.93 -20.77
C PRO A 137 0.88 2.86 -19.57
N GLN A 138 1.79 3.83 -19.62
CA GLN A 138 2.06 4.73 -18.49
C GLN A 138 0.83 5.56 -18.09
N ASP A 139 -0.02 5.92 -19.06
CA ASP A 139 -1.27 6.63 -18.81
C ASP A 139 -2.27 5.79 -17.99
N VAL A 140 -2.33 4.48 -18.23
CA VAL A 140 -3.17 3.56 -17.42
C VAL A 140 -2.72 3.55 -15.96
N LEU A 141 -1.41 3.58 -15.72
CA LEU A 141 -0.84 3.49 -14.37
C LEU A 141 -0.81 4.84 -13.65
N TYR A 142 -0.29 5.88 -14.29
CA TYR A 142 0.18 7.10 -13.62
C TYR A 142 -0.52 8.38 -14.03
N ALA A 143 -1.47 8.37 -15.00
CA ALA A 143 -2.26 9.57 -15.30
C ALA A 143 -3.05 10.04 -14.07
N GLU A 144 -3.53 11.27 -14.08
CA GLU A 144 -4.36 11.85 -13.02
C GLU A 144 -5.60 10.98 -12.69
N ASN A 145 -6.10 10.28 -13.70
CA ASN A 145 -7.16 9.27 -13.57
C ASN A 145 -6.63 7.84 -13.75
N GLY A 146 -5.34 7.61 -13.50
CA GLY A 146 -4.74 6.28 -13.59
C GLY A 146 -5.06 5.40 -12.37
N ILE A 147 -4.80 4.11 -12.50
CA ILE A 147 -5.15 3.13 -11.48
C ILE A 147 -4.43 3.37 -10.15
N ILE A 148 -3.17 3.81 -10.17
CA ILE A 148 -2.38 4.10 -8.95
C ILE A 148 -3.03 5.23 -8.15
N GLN A 149 -3.44 6.31 -8.82
CA GLN A 149 -4.13 7.43 -8.16
C GLN A 149 -5.46 6.99 -7.55
N TYR A 150 -6.23 6.21 -8.29
CA TYR A 150 -7.51 5.67 -7.79
C TYR A 150 -7.32 4.79 -6.55
N ILE A 151 -6.38 3.84 -6.58
CA ILE A 151 -6.10 2.98 -5.42
C ILE A 151 -5.63 3.81 -4.23
N THR A 152 -4.77 4.79 -4.46
CA THR A 152 -4.26 5.65 -3.38
C THR A 152 -5.40 6.40 -2.70
N SER A 153 -6.31 7.01 -3.44
CA SER A 153 -7.44 7.76 -2.87
C SER A 153 -8.48 6.85 -2.20
N GLU A 154 -8.84 5.75 -2.85
CA GLU A 154 -9.95 4.91 -2.39
C GLU A 154 -9.61 3.89 -1.30
N PHE A 155 -8.34 3.49 -1.22
CA PHE A 155 -7.91 2.46 -0.28
C PHE A 155 -6.85 2.98 0.70
N ILE A 156 -5.71 3.47 0.19
CA ILE A 156 -4.56 3.81 1.04
C ILE A 156 -4.85 5.02 1.92
N THR A 157 -5.42 6.09 1.35
CA THR A 157 -5.80 7.28 2.13
C THR A 157 -6.80 6.93 3.23
N LYS A 158 -7.80 6.10 2.92
CA LYS A 158 -8.80 5.66 3.91
C LYS A 158 -8.19 4.84 5.04
N ILE A 159 -7.22 3.96 4.74
CA ILE A 159 -6.46 3.25 5.77
C ILE A 159 -5.71 4.26 6.63
N ASN A 160 -4.97 5.18 6.02
CA ASN A 160 -4.19 6.17 6.75
C ASN A 160 -5.06 7.09 7.61
N ASP A 161 -6.24 7.49 7.13
CA ASP A 161 -7.17 8.30 7.89
C ASP A 161 -7.82 7.55 9.07
N SER A 162 -7.78 6.21 9.06
CA SER A 162 -8.24 5.40 10.19
C SER A 162 -7.28 5.39 11.37
N PHE A 163 -6.02 5.76 11.17
CA PHE A 163 -5.06 5.87 12.26
C PHE A 163 -5.18 7.22 12.97
N GLU A 164 -4.93 7.21 14.29
CA GLU A 164 -4.95 8.44 15.07
C GLU A 164 -3.81 9.37 14.64
N LYS A 165 -4.17 10.63 14.35
CA LYS A 165 -3.18 11.67 14.08
C LYS A 165 -2.63 12.19 15.41
N HIS A 166 -1.35 11.98 15.66
CA HIS A 166 -0.70 12.43 16.88
C HIS A 166 -0.06 13.81 16.70
N ARG A 167 -0.09 14.60 17.77
CA ARG A 167 0.61 15.90 17.81
C ARG A 167 1.92 15.77 18.57
N CYS A 168 2.97 16.38 18.03
CA CYS A 168 4.24 16.49 18.76
C CYS A 168 4.02 17.15 20.13
N ILE A 169 4.55 16.54 21.17
CA ILE A 169 4.43 17.04 22.56
C ILE A 169 5.12 18.39 22.74
N VAL A 170 6.15 18.71 21.94
CA VAL A 170 6.95 19.94 22.02
C VAL A 170 6.39 21.02 21.11
N CYS A 171 6.40 20.84 19.78
CA CYS A 171 6.01 21.89 18.84
C CYS A 171 4.51 21.91 18.51
N LYS A 172 3.72 20.95 19.01
CA LYS A 172 2.27 20.79 18.79
C LYS A 172 1.84 20.58 17.34
N LYS A 173 2.77 20.52 16.40
CA LYS A 173 2.46 20.21 15.02
C LYS A 173 1.90 18.80 14.89
N LEU A 174 0.95 18.62 13.97
CA LEU A 174 0.41 17.33 13.62
C LEU A 174 1.54 16.51 12.98
N VAL A 175 1.79 15.33 13.51
CA VAL A 175 2.72 14.38 12.89
C VAL A 175 1.87 13.48 12.00
N GLU A 176 1.90 13.75 10.73
CA GLU A 176 1.44 12.77 9.76
C GLU A 176 2.45 11.63 9.81
N GLN A 177 1.96 10.41 10.06
CA GLN A 177 2.79 9.23 9.87
C GLN A 177 3.08 9.13 8.37
N THR A 178 4.16 9.76 7.93
CA THR A 178 4.73 9.42 6.66
C THR A 178 5.23 7.99 6.80
N SER A 179 4.96 7.16 5.82
CA SER A 179 5.44 5.78 5.70
C SER A 179 6.98 5.64 5.80
N ASP A 180 7.68 6.74 5.94
CA ASP A 180 9.13 6.85 6.12
C ASP A 180 9.60 6.68 7.57
N SER A 181 8.69 6.64 8.55
CA SER A 181 9.09 6.31 9.92
C SER A 181 9.31 4.79 10.02
N SER A 182 10.50 4.40 9.63
CA SER A 182 11.21 3.16 9.97
C SER A 182 10.28 2.00 10.37
N ALA A 183 10.02 1.10 9.43
CA ALA A 183 9.48 -0.23 9.69
C ALA A 183 10.35 -1.07 10.66
N GLU A 184 11.36 -0.47 11.28
CA GLU A 184 12.27 -1.11 12.24
C GLU A 184 11.60 -1.53 13.54
N GLY A 185 10.33 -1.20 13.77
CA GLY A 185 9.60 -1.54 14.98
C GLY A 185 8.45 -2.55 14.82
N PHE A 186 8.20 -3.08 13.62
CA PHE A 186 7.06 -3.98 13.39
C PHE A 186 7.41 -5.44 13.10
N PHE A 187 8.70 -5.83 13.20
CA PHE A 187 9.12 -7.23 13.03
C PHE A 187 10.06 -7.66 14.14
#